data_3244aa2e28ab230ec88a64d0d4180773
#
_entry.id   3244aa2e28ab230ec88a64d0d4180773
#
_cell.length_a   1.000
_cell.length_b   1.000
_cell.length_c   1.000
_cell.angle_alpha   90.00
_cell.angle_beta   90.00
_cell.angle_gamma   90.00
#
_symmetry.space_group_name_H-M   'P 1'
#
loop_
_entity.id
_entity.type
_entity.pdbx_description
1 polymer ?
#
loop_
_entity_poly.entity_id
_entity_poly.type
_entity_poly.pdbx_seq_one_letter_code
_entity_poly.pdbx_strand_id
1 'polypeptide(L)'
;MNSKNICINVGMNADVSEFDQIEIIKAAGFDGVFFDWERTVDRKREITKAINLGLELQSFHAPFYGMDDIFHADDTLSDKMLNDIIGTIDCASEYGSDLIICHAIIGMDNHSPNDLGIRRLEKVIEYAEKKKIRIAFENTEGIEYLQKILDAYGELPQIGFCFDSGHELCYNCAEDTLAKFGKYLFSTHLNDNMGQTGDEITFYDDSHLLPFDHGVADWNEIAERLHKYNFDGPLTFELVCKNRPQRNVSDKYEKMTFEEYIAEAYKKADMFRKIYNKQ
;
A
#
# COMPACT_ATOMS: atom_id res chain seq x y z
N MET A 1 13.24 -21.50 -8.81
CA MET A 1 12.72 -20.10 -8.90
C MET A 1 13.55 -19.25 -7.98
N ASN A 2 13.87 -18.02 -8.34
CA ASN A 2 14.52 -17.11 -7.39
C ASN A 2 13.52 -16.78 -6.28
N SER A 3 14.01 -16.66 -5.04
CA SER A 3 13.17 -16.27 -3.90
C SER A 3 12.63 -14.86 -4.12
N LYS A 4 11.36 -14.62 -3.80
CA LYS A 4 10.76 -13.27 -3.87
C LYS A 4 11.42 -12.33 -2.88
N ASN A 5 11.64 -11.08 -3.27
CA ASN A 5 12.03 -10.02 -2.36
C ASN A 5 10.89 -9.73 -1.36
N ILE A 6 11.27 -9.34 -0.16
CA ILE A 6 10.35 -8.89 0.89
C ILE A 6 10.60 -7.40 1.15
N CYS A 7 9.56 -6.61 0.97
CA CYS A 7 9.60 -5.17 1.24
C CYS A 7 8.64 -4.79 2.36
N ILE A 8 8.87 -3.62 2.98
CA ILE A 8 8.05 -3.14 4.09
C ILE A 8 7.97 -1.60 4.07
N ASN A 9 6.91 -1.04 4.66
CA ASN A 9 6.77 0.40 4.83
C ASN A 9 7.80 0.95 5.84
N VAL A 10 8.18 2.21 5.64
CA VAL A 10 8.85 3.02 6.66
C VAL A 10 7.80 3.88 7.37
N GLY A 11 8.03 4.21 8.63
CA GLY A 11 7.09 5.00 9.45
C GLY A 11 6.38 4.14 10.49
N MET A 12 5.53 3.22 10.11
CA MET A 12 4.84 2.23 10.97
C MET A 12 4.24 2.79 12.27
N ASN A 13 4.03 4.10 12.33
CA ASN A 13 3.59 4.80 13.53
C ASN A 13 4.45 4.51 14.78
N ALA A 14 5.77 4.34 14.59
CA ALA A 14 6.72 4.01 15.66
C ALA A 14 7.27 5.25 16.39
N ASP A 15 7.75 5.04 17.64
CA ASP A 15 8.44 6.09 18.39
C ASP A 15 9.92 6.25 17.98
N VAL A 16 10.36 5.48 16.98
CA VAL A 16 11.71 5.51 16.40
C VAL A 16 11.69 6.35 15.14
N SER A 17 12.68 7.23 14.93
CA SER A 17 12.74 8.06 13.73
C SER A 17 12.81 7.19 12.48
N GLU A 18 12.19 7.61 11.37
CA GLU A 18 12.25 6.89 10.09
C GLU A 18 13.70 6.64 9.66
N PHE A 19 14.59 7.61 9.94
CA PHE A 19 16.01 7.46 9.67
C PHE A 19 16.64 6.27 10.40
N ASP A 20 16.28 6.04 11.66
CA ASP A 20 16.80 4.91 12.45
C ASP A 20 16.10 3.60 12.10
N GLN A 21 14.80 3.65 11.78
CA GLN A 21 14.04 2.49 11.33
C GLN A 21 14.69 1.78 10.13
N ILE A 22 15.19 2.52 9.15
CA ILE A 22 15.79 1.99 7.92
C ILE A 22 16.94 1.02 8.20
N GLU A 23 17.81 1.34 9.17
CA GLU A 23 18.92 0.49 9.57
C GLU A 23 18.45 -0.81 10.25
N ILE A 24 17.44 -0.68 11.12
CA ILE A 24 16.81 -1.81 11.81
C ILE A 24 16.11 -2.75 10.81
N ILE A 25 15.37 -2.18 9.86
CA ILE A 25 14.71 -2.92 8.77
C ILE A 25 15.74 -3.69 7.96
N LYS A 26 16.85 -3.04 7.56
CA LYS A 26 17.94 -3.70 6.82
C LYS A 26 18.59 -4.81 7.63
N ALA A 27 18.86 -4.56 8.90
CA ALA A 27 19.50 -5.54 9.79
C ALA A 27 18.61 -6.77 10.02
N ALA A 28 17.29 -6.63 10.01
CA ALA A 28 16.34 -7.74 10.12
C ALA A 28 16.30 -8.63 8.87
N GLY A 29 16.70 -8.12 7.69
CA GLY A 29 16.82 -8.91 6.47
C GLY A 29 15.86 -8.54 5.35
N PHE A 30 15.10 -7.47 5.47
CA PHE A 30 14.25 -6.98 4.37
C PHE A 30 15.08 -6.57 3.16
N ASP A 31 14.55 -6.82 1.98
CA ASP A 31 15.19 -6.54 0.70
C ASP A 31 14.92 -5.12 0.21
N GLY A 32 13.78 -4.53 0.59
CA GLY A 32 13.38 -3.19 0.17
C GLY A 32 12.39 -2.51 1.12
N VAL A 33 12.11 -1.26 0.81
CA VAL A 33 11.18 -0.41 1.55
C VAL A 33 10.33 0.42 0.61
N PHE A 34 9.19 0.90 1.12
CA PHE A 34 8.46 2.01 0.51
C PHE A 34 8.27 3.16 1.51
N PHE A 35 8.04 4.35 0.98
CA PHE A 35 7.86 5.57 1.75
C PHE A 35 6.55 6.25 1.39
N ASP A 36 5.89 6.84 2.38
CA ASP A 36 4.85 7.81 2.11
C ASP A 36 5.46 9.11 1.59
N TRP A 37 4.87 9.67 0.54
CA TRP A 37 5.25 10.98 0.05
C TRP A 37 4.30 12.05 0.59
N GLU A 38 4.88 13.14 1.06
CA GLU A 38 4.14 14.31 1.52
C GLU A 38 4.81 15.59 1.01
N ARG A 39 4.01 16.54 0.51
CA ARG A 39 4.50 17.80 -0.07
C ARG A 39 5.43 18.59 0.86
N THR A 40 5.21 18.51 2.17
CA THR A 40 5.88 19.34 3.18
C THR A 40 7.01 18.60 3.89
N VAL A 41 7.24 17.32 3.56
CA VAL A 41 8.25 16.48 4.22
C VAL A 41 9.40 16.20 3.28
N ASP A 42 10.60 16.64 3.65
CA ASP A 42 11.83 16.30 2.92
C ASP A 42 12.41 14.99 3.47
N ARG A 43 12.23 13.90 2.72
CA ARG A 43 12.76 12.56 3.06
C ARG A 43 14.07 12.21 2.35
N LYS A 44 14.73 13.18 1.76
CA LYS A 44 15.99 12.95 0.99
C LYS A 44 17.03 12.19 1.81
N ARG A 45 17.15 12.51 3.09
CA ARG A 45 18.12 11.88 4.00
C ARG A 45 17.78 10.41 4.25
N GLU A 46 16.53 10.10 4.49
CA GLU A 46 15.97 8.77 4.73
C GLU A 46 16.11 7.90 3.49
N ILE A 47 15.67 8.40 2.36
CA ILE A 47 15.75 7.71 1.06
C ILE A 47 17.21 7.42 0.70
N THR A 48 18.09 8.41 0.87
CA THR A 48 19.54 8.24 0.59
C THR A 48 20.13 7.16 1.51
N LYS A 49 19.73 7.09 2.77
CA LYS A 49 20.17 6.04 3.70
C LYS A 49 19.70 4.64 3.23
N ALA A 50 18.45 4.51 2.81
CA ALA A 50 17.92 3.25 2.29
C ALA A 50 18.73 2.77 1.07
N ILE A 51 18.98 3.65 0.10
CA ILE A 51 19.79 3.35 -1.09
C ILE A 51 21.21 2.93 -0.71
N ASN A 52 21.88 3.67 0.19
CA ASN A 52 23.25 3.37 0.62
C ASN A 52 23.37 2.04 1.36
N LEU A 53 22.33 1.58 2.03
CA LEU A 53 22.26 0.27 2.65
C LEU A 53 21.87 -0.85 1.67
N GLY A 54 21.62 -0.52 0.41
CA GLY A 54 21.24 -1.48 -0.63
C GLY A 54 19.82 -2.04 -0.43
N LEU A 55 18.90 -1.22 0.11
CA LEU A 55 17.46 -1.52 0.09
C LEU A 55 16.88 -1.07 -1.26
N GLU A 56 16.02 -1.91 -1.84
CA GLU A 56 15.19 -1.55 -2.98
C GLU A 56 14.19 -0.48 -2.57
N LEU A 57 14.04 0.57 -3.37
CA LEU A 57 12.92 1.50 -3.24
C LEU A 57 11.75 0.94 -4.05
N GLN A 58 10.91 0.16 -3.40
CA GLN A 58 9.85 -0.60 -4.04
C GLN A 58 8.78 0.32 -4.64
N SER A 59 8.35 1.34 -3.90
CA SER A 59 7.37 2.33 -4.34
C SER A 59 7.41 3.59 -3.47
N PHE A 60 6.65 4.60 -3.89
CA PHE A 60 6.23 5.71 -3.04
C PHE A 60 4.71 5.73 -2.96
N HIS A 61 4.17 5.86 -1.75
CA HIS A 61 2.73 5.99 -1.54
C HIS A 61 2.33 7.46 -1.67
N ALA A 62 1.37 7.76 -2.53
CA ALA A 62 0.84 9.11 -2.67
C ALA A 62 -0.03 9.48 -1.45
N PRO A 63 -0.15 10.77 -1.11
CA PRO A 63 -1.10 11.20 -0.09
C PRO A 63 -2.50 10.69 -0.43
N PHE A 64 -3.22 10.24 0.57
CA PHE A 64 -4.58 9.71 0.37
C PHE A 64 -5.67 10.68 0.87
N TYR A 65 -5.38 11.54 1.86
CA TYR A 65 -6.33 12.56 2.29
C TYR A 65 -6.59 13.58 1.18
N GLY A 66 -7.83 13.64 0.73
CA GLY A 66 -8.28 14.49 -0.38
C GLY A 66 -8.42 13.74 -1.72
N MET A 67 -8.28 12.42 -1.75
CA MET A 67 -8.54 11.64 -2.98
C MET A 67 -9.98 11.77 -3.47
N ASP A 68 -10.94 11.97 -2.57
CA ASP A 68 -12.33 12.28 -2.88
C ASP A 68 -12.50 13.64 -3.59
N ASP A 69 -11.62 14.60 -3.36
CA ASP A 69 -11.64 15.92 -4.04
C ASP A 69 -11.51 15.78 -5.56
N ILE A 70 -10.81 14.76 -6.05
CA ILE A 70 -10.67 14.49 -7.49
C ILE A 70 -12.04 14.27 -8.13
N PHE A 71 -12.95 13.62 -7.42
CA PHE A 71 -14.28 13.27 -7.93
C PHE A 71 -15.35 14.30 -7.59
N HIS A 72 -15.30 14.89 -6.39
CA HIS A 72 -16.44 15.56 -5.78
C HIS A 72 -16.23 17.05 -5.46
N ALA A 73 -14.98 17.50 -5.36
CA ALA A 73 -14.69 18.90 -5.06
C ALA A 73 -14.62 19.79 -6.30
N ASP A 74 -14.43 21.09 -6.08
CA ASP A 74 -14.11 22.05 -7.12
C ASP A 74 -12.72 21.82 -7.74
N ASP A 75 -12.43 22.52 -8.84
CA ASP A 75 -11.16 22.34 -9.55
C ASP A 75 -9.93 22.72 -8.69
N THR A 76 -10.08 23.63 -7.73
CA THR A 76 -8.97 24.07 -6.88
C THR A 76 -8.49 22.96 -5.95
N LEU A 77 -9.41 22.28 -5.26
CA LEU A 77 -9.09 21.17 -4.38
C LEU A 77 -8.63 19.95 -5.17
N SER A 78 -9.34 19.64 -6.26
CA SER A 78 -8.96 18.58 -7.17
C SER A 78 -7.56 18.79 -7.73
N ASP A 79 -7.23 19.97 -8.24
CA ASP A 79 -5.88 20.27 -8.76
C ASP A 79 -4.80 20.18 -7.70
N LYS A 80 -5.10 20.50 -6.44
CA LYS A 80 -4.16 20.30 -5.33
C LYS A 80 -3.83 18.82 -5.19
N MET A 81 -4.83 17.95 -5.13
CA MET A 81 -4.62 16.50 -4.98
C MET A 81 -3.88 15.90 -6.19
N LEU A 82 -4.28 16.26 -7.41
CA LEU A 82 -3.59 15.83 -8.64
C LEU A 82 -2.10 16.26 -8.64
N ASN A 83 -1.80 17.47 -8.15
CA ASN A 83 -0.42 17.94 -8.04
C ASN A 83 0.36 17.23 -6.92
N ASP A 84 -0.28 16.69 -5.87
CA ASP A 84 0.36 15.85 -4.88
C ASP A 84 0.74 14.49 -5.49
N ILE A 85 -0.12 13.89 -6.29
CA ILE A 85 0.22 12.67 -7.02
C ILE A 85 1.36 12.91 -8.02
N ILE A 86 1.35 14.05 -8.74
CA ILE A 86 2.45 14.44 -9.64
C ILE A 86 3.76 14.59 -8.88
N GLY A 87 3.74 15.18 -7.68
CA GLY A 87 4.90 15.29 -6.81
C GLY A 87 5.45 13.91 -6.38
N THR A 88 4.56 12.96 -6.12
CA THR A 88 4.94 11.56 -5.83
C THR A 88 5.61 10.89 -7.04
N ILE A 89 5.08 11.12 -8.24
CA ILE A 89 5.68 10.64 -9.50
C ILE A 89 7.08 11.23 -9.69
N ASP A 90 7.26 12.52 -9.44
CA ASP A 90 8.57 13.18 -9.55
C ASP A 90 9.55 12.60 -8.54
N CYS A 91 9.13 12.38 -7.29
CA CYS A 91 9.95 11.74 -6.26
C CYS A 91 10.37 10.32 -6.68
N ALA A 92 9.43 9.48 -7.12
CA ALA A 92 9.74 8.14 -7.60
C ALA A 92 10.76 8.17 -8.75
N SER A 93 10.55 9.05 -9.72
CA SER A 93 11.46 9.24 -10.86
C SER A 93 12.86 9.74 -10.43
N GLU A 94 12.96 10.64 -9.44
CA GLU A 94 14.22 11.17 -8.93
C GLU A 94 15.06 10.08 -8.26
N TYR A 95 14.43 9.22 -7.47
CA TYR A 95 15.14 8.22 -6.67
C TYR A 95 15.16 6.82 -7.29
N GLY A 96 14.62 6.64 -8.49
CA GLY A 96 14.76 5.42 -9.27
C GLY A 96 13.77 4.30 -8.93
N SER A 97 12.66 4.60 -8.24
CA SER A 97 11.51 3.72 -8.20
C SER A 97 10.68 3.91 -9.47
N ASP A 98 10.12 2.84 -10.00
CA ASP A 98 9.25 2.89 -11.18
C ASP A 98 7.75 2.79 -10.84
N LEU A 99 7.41 2.82 -9.55
CA LEU A 99 6.05 2.59 -9.05
C LEU A 99 5.65 3.60 -7.99
N ILE A 100 4.41 4.10 -8.10
CA ILE A 100 3.71 4.76 -7.00
C ILE A 100 2.42 4.02 -6.68
N ILE A 101 2.00 4.11 -5.42
CA ILE A 101 0.72 3.58 -4.94
C ILE A 101 -0.22 4.76 -4.68
N CYS A 102 -1.47 4.63 -5.10
CA CYS A 102 -2.52 5.63 -4.86
C CYS A 102 -3.77 4.94 -4.34
N HIS A 103 -4.42 5.50 -3.34
CA HIS A 103 -5.79 5.11 -3.06
C HIS A 103 -6.71 5.43 -4.25
N ALA A 104 -7.73 4.61 -4.49
CA ALA A 104 -8.76 4.94 -5.48
C ALA A 104 -9.69 6.04 -4.96
N ILE A 105 -9.93 6.05 -3.65
CA ILE A 105 -10.77 7.01 -2.91
C ILE A 105 -10.32 7.03 -1.45
N ILE A 106 -10.80 7.96 -0.66
CA ILE A 106 -10.78 7.98 0.80
C ILE A 106 -12.13 8.44 1.33
N GLY A 107 -12.59 7.84 2.41
CA GLY A 107 -13.82 8.24 3.11
C GLY A 107 -14.96 7.23 2.99
N MET A 108 -15.82 7.22 4.02
CA MET A 108 -16.95 6.30 4.15
C MET A 108 -18.26 6.91 3.61
N ASP A 109 -18.20 8.08 2.97
CA ASP A 109 -19.38 8.74 2.44
C ASP A 109 -19.94 8.00 1.21
N ASN A 110 -21.26 7.95 1.10
CA ASN A 110 -21.97 7.33 -0.02
C ASN A 110 -21.90 8.17 -1.31
N HIS A 111 -20.71 8.46 -1.77
CA HIS A 111 -20.49 9.05 -3.07
C HIS A 111 -20.36 7.96 -4.14
N SER A 112 -20.67 8.32 -5.39
CA SER A 112 -20.46 7.43 -6.53
C SER A 112 -19.38 7.98 -7.45
N PRO A 113 -18.51 7.14 -8.01
CA PRO A 113 -17.52 7.58 -8.97
C PRO A 113 -18.22 8.21 -10.19
N ASN A 114 -17.64 9.26 -10.74
CA ASN A 114 -18.19 10.00 -11.86
C ASN A 114 -17.17 10.22 -12.98
N ASP A 115 -17.66 10.62 -14.16
CA ASP A 115 -16.81 10.82 -15.33
C ASP A 115 -15.92 12.06 -15.21
N LEU A 116 -16.28 13.02 -14.36
CA LEU A 116 -15.44 14.19 -14.12
C LEU A 116 -14.14 13.80 -13.43
N GLY A 117 -14.21 12.98 -12.36
CA GLY A 117 -13.04 12.50 -11.65
C GLY A 117 -12.14 11.66 -12.57
N ILE A 118 -12.73 10.77 -13.39
CA ILE A 118 -11.97 10.00 -14.37
C ILE A 118 -11.21 10.92 -15.33
N ARG A 119 -11.85 11.93 -15.94
CA ARG A 119 -11.16 12.89 -16.81
C ARG A 119 -10.06 13.69 -16.10
N ARG A 120 -10.23 14.02 -14.82
CA ARG A 120 -9.20 14.73 -14.04
C ARG A 120 -7.96 13.87 -13.81
N LEU A 121 -8.13 12.57 -13.62
CA LEU A 121 -7.01 11.62 -13.49
C LEU A 121 -6.15 11.52 -14.77
N GLU A 122 -6.70 11.81 -15.94
CA GLU A 122 -5.96 11.76 -17.22
C GLU A 122 -4.67 12.58 -17.17
N LYS A 123 -4.70 13.76 -16.54
CA LYS A 123 -3.51 14.63 -16.33
C LYS A 123 -2.37 13.89 -15.62
N VAL A 124 -2.69 13.12 -14.60
CA VAL A 124 -1.71 12.35 -13.81
C VAL A 124 -1.21 11.15 -14.60
N ILE A 125 -2.11 10.46 -15.29
CA ILE A 125 -1.81 9.26 -16.09
C ILE A 125 -0.88 9.59 -17.25
N GLU A 126 -1.14 10.67 -17.99
CA GLU A 126 -0.24 11.16 -19.04
C GLU A 126 1.12 11.57 -18.51
N TYR A 127 1.15 12.16 -17.31
CA TYR A 127 2.41 12.55 -16.67
C TYR A 127 3.22 11.34 -16.24
N ALA A 128 2.58 10.32 -15.67
CA ALA A 128 3.20 9.06 -15.29
C ALA A 128 3.80 8.32 -16.51
N GLU A 129 3.06 8.27 -17.63
CA GLU A 129 3.56 7.71 -18.90
C GLU A 129 4.83 8.43 -19.36
N LYS A 130 4.80 9.75 -19.39
CA LYS A 130 5.96 10.58 -19.77
C LYS A 130 7.17 10.33 -18.89
N LYS A 131 6.98 10.10 -17.60
CA LYS A 131 8.03 9.81 -16.61
C LYS A 131 8.42 8.34 -16.57
N LYS A 132 7.66 7.45 -17.23
CA LYS A 132 7.79 5.99 -17.18
C LYS A 132 7.60 5.44 -15.77
N ILE A 133 6.68 6.02 -15.02
CA ILE A 133 6.27 5.58 -13.69
C ILE A 133 4.95 4.85 -13.80
N ARG A 134 4.84 3.72 -13.14
CA ARG A 134 3.60 2.96 -13.00
C ARG A 134 2.80 3.51 -11.82
N ILE A 135 1.48 3.46 -11.93
CA ILE A 135 0.55 3.80 -10.85
C ILE A 135 -0.26 2.55 -10.54
N ALA A 136 -0.19 2.06 -9.31
CA ALA A 136 -1.08 1.03 -8.83
C ALA A 136 -2.13 1.66 -7.90
N PHE A 137 -3.40 1.52 -8.25
CA PHE A 137 -4.50 1.93 -7.41
C PHE A 137 -4.87 0.82 -6.44
N GLU A 138 -5.05 1.18 -5.18
CA GLU A 138 -5.26 0.25 -4.08
C GLU A 138 -6.75 0.01 -3.80
N ASN A 139 -7.11 -1.20 -3.37
CA ASN A 139 -8.45 -1.51 -2.87
C ASN A 139 -8.64 -0.91 -1.47
N THR A 140 -9.31 0.21 -1.45
CA THR A 140 -9.71 0.91 -0.23
C THR A 140 -11.23 0.80 -0.04
N GLU A 141 -11.80 1.56 0.87
CA GLU A 141 -13.25 1.77 0.90
C GLU A 141 -13.73 2.31 -0.47
N GLY A 142 -14.92 1.97 -0.91
CA GLY A 142 -15.42 2.43 -2.20
C GLY A 142 -14.78 1.72 -3.41
N ILE A 143 -14.80 0.42 -3.40
CA ILE A 143 -14.25 -0.46 -4.45
C ILE A 143 -14.76 -0.12 -5.87
N GLU A 144 -15.92 0.53 -5.99
CA GLU A 144 -16.49 1.00 -7.25
C GLU A 144 -15.67 2.11 -7.92
N TYR A 145 -14.89 2.88 -7.14
CA TYR A 145 -13.96 3.87 -7.70
C TYR A 145 -12.78 3.18 -8.38
N LEU A 146 -12.20 2.17 -7.72
CA LEU A 146 -11.15 1.34 -8.31
C LEU A 146 -11.64 0.67 -9.59
N GLN A 147 -12.84 0.08 -9.56
CA GLN A 147 -13.44 -0.52 -10.75
C GLN A 147 -13.54 0.50 -11.89
N LYS A 148 -14.07 1.71 -11.63
CA LYS A 148 -14.25 2.72 -12.67
C LYS A 148 -12.92 3.24 -13.22
N ILE A 149 -11.88 3.36 -12.39
CA ILE A 149 -10.53 3.73 -12.83
C ILE A 149 -9.94 2.64 -13.73
N LEU A 150 -10.02 1.37 -13.32
CA LEU A 150 -9.49 0.26 -14.09
C LEU A 150 -10.28 -0.01 -15.38
N ASP A 151 -11.59 0.23 -15.39
CA ASP A 151 -12.41 0.16 -16.61
C ASP A 151 -11.99 1.22 -17.64
N ALA A 152 -11.60 2.41 -17.16
CA ALA A 152 -11.19 3.50 -18.03
C ALA A 152 -9.73 3.36 -18.51
N TYR A 153 -8.83 2.92 -17.65
CA TYR A 153 -7.38 3.04 -17.87
C TYR A 153 -6.59 1.74 -17.67
N GLY A 154 -7.20 0.67 -17.21
CA GLY A 154 -6.48 -0.57 -16.86
C GLY A 154 -5.81 -1.29 -18.02
N GLU A 155 -6.15 -0.95 -19.26
CA GLU A 155 -5.45 -1.46 -20.47
C GLU A 155 -4.15 -0.68 -20.77
N LEU A 156 -3.88 0.43 -20.08
CA LEU A 156 -2.63 1.16 -20.19
C LEU A 156 -1.52 0.47 -19.38
N PRO A 157 -0.33 0.26 -19.95
CA PRO A 157 0.72 -0.54 -19.31
C PRO A 157 1.28 0.07 -18.02
N GLN A 158 1.03 1.37 -17.77
CA GLN A 158 1.46 2.07 -16.57
C GLN A 158 0.39 2.07 -15.47
N ILE A 159 -0.82 1.56 -15.69
CA ILE A 159 -1.92 1.57 -14.72
C ILE A 159 -2.21 0.16 -14.24
N GLY A 160 -2.22 -0.01 -12.93
CA GLY A 160 -2.44 -1.31 -12.31
C GLY A 160 -3.14 -1.24 -10.96
N PHE A 161 -3.09 -2.36 -10.29
CA PHE A 161 -3.74 -2.63 -9.03
C PHE A 161 -2.70 -2.95 -7.93
N CYS A 162 -2.87 -2.36 -6.76
CA CYS A 162 -2.19 -2.76 -5.53
C CYS A 162 -3.18 -3.54 -4.66
N PHE A 163 -2.88 -4.79 -4.36
CA PHE A 163 -3.69 -5.62 -3.48
C PHE A 163 -3.32 -5.38 -2.03
N ASP A 164 -4.21 -4.73 -1.27
CA ASP A 164 -4.13 -4.70 0.18
C ASP A 164 -5.03 -5.79 0.77
N SER A 165 -4.39 -6.72 1.50
CA SER A 165 -5.08 -7.86 2.10
C SER A 165 -5.91 -7.49 3.32
N GLY A 166 -5.50 -6.48 4.09
CA GLY A 166 -6.25 -5.99 5.23
C GLY A 166 -7.47 -5.17 4.81
N HIS A 167 -7.32 -4.30 3.82
CA HIS A 167 -8.45 -3.55 3.24
C HIS A 167 -9.51 -4.49 2.66
N GLU A 168 -9.10 -5.59 2.02
CA GLU A 168 -10.04 -6.61 1.56
C GLU A 168 -10.90 -7.13 2.71
N LEU A 169 -10.30 -7.38 3.87
CA LEU A 169 -11.00 -7.92 5.04
C LEU A 169 -11.93 -6.90 5.71
N CYS A 170 -11.46 -5.67 5.93
CA CYS A 170 -12.20 -4.68 6.72
C CYS A 170 -13.04 -3.71 5.88
N TYR A 171 -12.56 -3.29 4.71
CA TYR A 171 -13.27 -2.31 3.87
C TYR A 171 -14.10 -2.96 2.77
N ASN A 172 -13.62 -4.05 2.20
CA ASN A 172 -14.30 -4.72 1.09
C ASN A 172 -15.14 -5.92 1.55
N CYS A 173 -15.41 -6.06 2.85
CA CYS A 173 -16.24 -7.12 3.41
C CYS A 173 -15.78 -8.54 3.03
N ALA A 174 -14.48 -8.76 2.94
CA ALA A 174 -13.83 -9.99 2.47
C ALA A 174 -14.28 -10.43 1.06
N GLU A 175 -14.67 -9.47 0.19
CA GLU A 175 -14.94 -9.76 -1.22
C GLU A 175 -13.63 -10.03 -1.95
N ASP A 176 -13.55 -11.09 -2.74
CA ASP A 176 -12.32 -11.45 -3.49
C ASP A 176 -11.94 -10.39 -4.54
N THR A 177 -11.18 -9.38 -4.10
CA THR A 177 -10.72 -8.27 -4.94
C THR A 177 -9.70 -8.73 -5.98
N LEU A 178 -8.91 -9.77 -5.67
CA LEU A 178 -8.03 -10.39 -6.66
C LEU A 178 -8.81 -11.08 -7.77
N ALA A 179 -9.99 -11.68 -7.49
CA ALA A 179 -10.83 -12.22 -8.56
C ALA A 179 -11.34 -11.14 -9.51
N LYS A 180 -11.57 -9.93 -9.00
CA LYS A 180 -12.02 -8.79 -9.82
C LYS A 180 -10.88 -8.12 -10.58
N PHE A 181 -9.75 -7.85 -9.91
CA PHE A 181 -8.72 -6.95 -10.41
C PHE A 181 -7.34 -7.59 -10.60
N GLY A 182 -7.17 -8.87 -10.27
CA GLY A 182 -5.87 -9.54 -10.28
C GLY A 182 -5.15 -9.55 -11.63
N LYS A 183 -5.87 -9.39 -12.76
CA LYS A 183 -5.23 -9.21 -14.08
C LYS A 183 -4.44 -7.90 -14.22
N TYR A 184 -4.67 -6.94 -13.31
CA TYR A 184 -3.99 -5.64 -13.26
C TYR A 184 -2.95 -5.54 -12.14
N LEU A 185 -2.65 -6.64 -11.45
CA LEU A 185 -1.85 -6.65 -10.23
C LEU A 185 -0.40 -6.22 -10.46
N PHE A 186 0.03 -5.13 -9.82
CA PHE A 186 1.40 -4.59 -9.85
C PHE A 186 2.12 -4.70 -8.52
N SER A 187 1.39 -4.58 -7.42
CA SER A 187 1.95 -4.53 -6.07
C SER A 187 1.03 -5.18 -5.05
N THR A 188 1.56 -5.39 -3.86
CA THR A 188 0.81 -5.82 -2.69
C THR A 188 1.12 -4.91 -1.51
N HIS A 189 0.13 -4.70 -0.64
CA HIS A 189 0.26 -4.25 0.73
C HIS A 189 -0.30 -5.35 1.64
N LEU A 190 0.59 -6.22 2.10
CA LEU A 190 0.21 -7.41 2.88
C LEU A 190 0.18 -7.07 4.36
N ASN A 191 -0.97 -7.21 4.96
CA ASN A 191 -1.21 -7.03 6.38
C ASN A 191 -2.44 -7.84 6.82
N ASP A 192 -2.68 -7.91 8.11
CA ASP A 192 -3.81 -8.59 8.71
C ASP A 192 -4.63 -7.61 9.56
N ASN A 193 -5.84 -7.96 9.88
CA ASN A 193 -6.69 -7.29 10.85
C ASN A 193 -7.77 -8.23 11.39
N MET A 194 -8.74 -7.72 12.14
CA MET A 194 -9.83 -8.51 12.70
C MET A 194 -11.06 -8.59 11.77
N GLY A 195 -10.93 -8.10 10.53
CA GLY A 195 -12.07 -7.91 9.64
C GLY A 195 -12.97 -6.76 10.09
N GLN A 196 -14.13 -6.65 9.49
CA GLN A 196 -15.16 -5.72 9.92
C GLN A 196 -15.71 -6.17 11.28
N THR A 197 -15.51 -5.36 12.33
CA THR A 197 -15.87 -5.73 13.71
C THR A 197 -17.24 -5.24 14.18
N GLY A 198 -17.96 -4.50 13.34
CA GLY A 198 -19.30 -3.93 13.62
C GLY A 198 -20.21 -3.98 12.41
N ASP A 199 -21.36 -3.32 12.53
CA ASP A 199 -22.35 -3.24 11.45
C ASP A 199 -21.94 -2.25 10.34
N GLU A 200 -21.02 -1.32 10.64
CA GLU A 200 -20.53 -0.29 9.73
C GLU A 200 -19.04 -0.46 9.45
N ILE A 201 -18.61 -0.13 8.24
CA ILE A 201 -17.21 -0.05 7.86
C ILE A 201 -16.56 1.14 8.58
N THR A 202 -15.38 0.94 9.16
CA THR A 202 -14.69 1.98 9.93
C THR A 202 -13.17 1.88 9.78
N PHE A 203 -12.49 3.02 9.72
CA PHE A 203 -11.01 3.10 9.75
C PHE A 203 -10.37 2.46 10.98
N TYR A 204 -11.12 2.29 12.07
CA TYR A 204 -10.58 1.67 13.28
C TYR A 204 -10.31 0.16 13.12
N ASP A 205 -10.93 -0.50 12.14
CA ASP A 205 -10.74 -1.93 11.87
C ASP A 205 -9.48 -2.21 11.04
N ASP A 206 -8.95 -1.19 10.38
CA ASP A 206 -7.75 -1.24 9.58
C ASP A 206 -6.48 -1.21 10.45
N SER A 207 -6.13 -2.36 11.02
CA SER A 207 -5.14 -2.47 12.09
C SER A 207 -3.73 -2.76 11.61
N HIS A 208 -3.53 -3.17 10.36
CA HIS A 208 -2.23 -3.53 9.77
C HIS A 208 -1.39 -4.46 10.66
N LEU A 209 -2.01 -5.55 11.14
CA LEU A 209 -1.37 -6.53 12.01
C LEU A 209 -0.33 -7.36 11.26
N LEU A 210 0.57 -7.98 12.02
CA LEU A 210 1.54 -8.93 11.51
C LEU A 210 0.85 -10.18 10.92
N PRO A 211 1.34 -10.73 9.80
CA PRO A 211 0.88 -12.01 9.28
C PRO A 211 0.95 -13.15 10.31
N PHE A 212 0.06 -14.12 10.21
CA PHE A 212 0.06 -15.31 11.07
C PHE A 212 0.05 -15.03 12.58
N ASP A 213 -0.57 -13.94 12.99
CA ASP A 213 -0.70 -13.65 14.40
C ASP A 213 -2.14 -13.90 14.88
N HIS A 214 -2.89 -12.90 15.20
CA HIS A 214 -4.25 -13.02 15.74
C HIS A 214 -5.32 -12.40 14.85
N GLY A 215 -4.94 -11.94 13.66
CA GLY A 215 -5.86 -11.52 12.61
C GLY A 215 -6.60 -12.67 11.95
N VAL A 216 -7.44 -12.36 10.97
CA VAL A 216 -8.35 -13.33 10.34
C VAL A 216 -7.97 -13.73 8.91
N ALA A 217 -6.85 -13.21 8.37
CA ALA A 217 -6.41 -13.52 7.01
C ALA A 217 -6.02 -14.99 6.84
N ASP A 218 -6.50 -15.63 5.78
CA ASP A 218 -5.98 -16.93 5.35
C ASP A 218 -4.77 -16.74 4.43
N TRP A 219 -3.60 -16.83 5.00
CA TRP A 219 -2.33 -16.60 4.31
C TRP A 219 -2.00 -17.65 3.25
N ASN A 220 -2.55 -18.87 3.36
CA ASN A 220 -2.40 -19.89 2.31
C ASN A 220 -3.26 -19.53 1.10
N GLU A 221 -4.51 -19.14 1.34
CA GLU A 221 -5.42 -18.70 0.29
C GLU A 221 -4.89 -17.45 -0.42
N ILE A 222 -4.38 -16.45 0.32
CA ILE A 222 -3.75 -15.26 -0.27
C ILE A 222 -2.59 -15.67 -1.20
N ALA A 223 -1.71 -16.60 -0.77
CA ALA A 223 -0.62 -17.08 -1.61
C ALA A 223 -1.12 -17.76 -2.88
N GLU A 224 -2.11 -18.64 -2.79
CA GLU A 224 -2.71 -19.32 -3.94
C GLU A 224 -3.34 -18.32 -4.92
N ARG A 225 -4.05 -17.32 -4.41
CA ARG A 225 -4.69 -16.28 -5.21
C ARG A 225 -3.66 -15.41 -5.94
N LEU A 226 -2.57 -14.99 -5.28
CA LEU A 226 -1.48 -14.24 -5.91
C LEU A 226 -0.81 -15.06 -7.03
N HIS A 227 -0.59 -16.37 -6.82
CA HIS A 227 -0.08 -17.27 -7.85
C HIS A 227 -0.99 -17.40 -9.05
N LYS A 228 -2.30 -17.51 -8.82
CA LYS A 228 -3.32 -17.59 -9.89
C LYS A 228 -3.20 -16.43 -10.88
N TYR A 229 -2.81 -15.26 -10.42
CA TYR A 229 -2.63 -14.06 -11.25
C TYR A 229 -1.17 -13.83 -11.66
N ASN A 230 -0.28 -14.81 -11.45
CA ASN A 230 1.14 -14.76 -11.84
C ASN A 230 1.87 -13.53 -11.26
N PHE A 231 1.56 -13.16 -10.02
CA PHE A 231 2.23 -12.05 -9.38
C PHE A 231 3.73 -12.28 -9.32
N ASP A 232 4.52 -11.40 -9.91
CA ASP A 232 5.98 -11.51 -9.99
C ASP A 232 6.73 -10.42 -9.21
N GLY A 233 6.03 -9.43 -8.69
CA GLY A 233 6.57 -8.36 -7.85
C GLY A 233 7.10 -8.81 -6.48
N PRO A 234 7.72 -7.91 -5.73
CA PRO A 234 8.07 -8.12 -4.33
C PRO A 234 6.84 -8.37 -3.47
N LEU A 235 6.98 -9.20 -2.43
CA LEU A 235 5.97 -9.33 -1.38
C LEU A 235 6.13 -8.13 -0.44
N THR A 236 5.30 -7.12 -0.61
CA THR A 236 5.39 -5.87 0.14
C THR A 236 4.37 -5.88 1.27
N PHE A 237 4.85 -5.66 2.48
CA PHE A 237 4.05 -5.61 3.70
C PHE A 237 3.85 -4.16 4.13
N GLU A 238 2.63 -3.84 4.56
CA GLU A 238 2.28 -2.56 5.16
C GLU A 238 1.80 -2.79 6.59
N LEU A 239 2.64 -2.45 7.55
CA LEU A 239 2.45 -2.84 8.94
C LEU A 239 2.44 -1.63 9.87
N VAL A 240 1.69 -1.73 10.98
CA VAL A 240 1.62 -0.71 12.01
C VAL A 240 1.86 -1.35 13.38
N CYS A 241 2.78 -0.78 14.17
CA CYS A 241 3.15 -1.34 15.48
C CYS A 241 2.35 -0.78 16.66
N LYS A 242 1.39 0.11 16.43
CA LYS A 242 0.55 0.73 17.46
C LYS A 242 -0.93 0.48 17.22
N ASN A 243 -1.70 0.60 18.30
CA ASN A 243 -3.14 0.50 18.23
C ASN A 243 -3.76 1.62 17.38
N ARG A 244 -4.77 1.25 16.62
CA ARG A 244 -5.72 2.24 16.09
C ARG A 244 -6.58 2.79 17.23
N PRO A 245 -7.05 4.03 17.13
CA PRO A 245 -7.99 4.57 18.11
C PRO A 245 -9.18 3.62 18.31
N GLN A 246 -9.63 3.45 19.54
CA GLN A 246 -10.76 2.57 19.94
C GLN A 246 -10.55 1.06 19.65
N ARG A 247 -9.38 0.63 19.22
CA ARG A 247 -9.03 -0.79 19.01
C ARG A 247 -7.71 -1.10 19.72
N ASN A 248 -7.72 -2.10 20.56
CA ASN A 248 -6.57 -2.53 21.35
C ASN A 248 -5.99 -3.85 20.84
N VAL A 249 -6.05 -4.05 19.54
CA VAL A 249 -5.59 -5.29 18.91
C VAL A 249 -4.08 -5.38 18.76
N SER A 250 -3.37 -4.26 18.89
CA SER A 250 -1.91 -4.17 18.81
C SER A 250 -1.19 -4.06 20.17
N ASP A 251 -1.88 -4.22 21.30
CA ASP A 251 -1.32 -4.13 22.66
C ASP A 251 -0.05 -4.97 22.88
N LYS A 252 0.06 -6.07 22.16
CA LYS A 252 1.22 -6.96 22.16
C LYS A 252 2.44 -6.26 21.55
N TYR A 253 2.24 -5.55 20.44
CA TYR A 253 3.31 -4.90 19.70
C TYR A 253 3.80 -3.63 20.38
N GLU A 254 2.91 -2.90 21.03
CA GLU A 254 3.27 -1.69 21.81
C GLU A 254 4.22 -1.98 22.99
N LYS A 255 4.33 -3.24 23.39
CA LYS A 255 5.26 -3.68 24.45
C LYS A 255 6.63 -4.11 23.93
N MET A 256 6.78 -4.21 22.60
CA MET A 256 8.04 -4.56 21.96
C MET A 256 8.89 -3.32 21.73
N THR A 257 10.21 -3.48 21.74
CA THR A 257 11.07 -2.50 21.09
C THR A 257 10.85 -2.55 19.57
N PHE A 258 11.24 -1.52 18.86
CA PHE A 258 11.07 -1.50 17.40
C PHE A 258 11.89 -2.62 16.74
N GLU A 259 13.09 -2.92 17.24
CA GLU A 259 13.92 -4.04 16.78
C GLU A 259 13.23 -5.40 16.96
N GLU A 260 12.59 -5.62 18.11
CA GLU A 260 11.83 -6.84 18.38
C GLU A 260 10.64 -6.97 17.44
N TYR A 261 9.91 -5.87 17.21
CA TYR A 261 8.78 -5.85 16.30
C TYR A 261 9.20 -6.14 14.86
N ILE A 262 10.25 -5.49 14.36
CA ILE A 262 10.75 -5.70 12.99
C ILE A 262 11.34 -7.10 12.80
N ALA A 263 12.01 -7.65 13.79
CA ALA A 263 12.49 -9.03 13.73
C ALA A 263 11.34 -10.05 13.62
N GLU A 264 10.26 -9.86 14.38
CA GLU A 264 9.06 -10.70 14.29
C GLU A 264 8.32 -10.46 12.96
N ALA A 265 8.23 -9.22 12.47
CA ALA A 265 7.66 -8.88 11.18
C ALA A 265 8.41 -9.60 10.04
N TYR A 266 9.74 -9.53 10.02
CA TYR A 266 10.53 -10.23 9.00
C TYR A 266 10.33 -11.75 9.06
N LYS A 267 10.36 -12.33 10.25
CA LYS A 267 10.15 -13.78 10.44
C LYS A 267 8.81 -14.22 9.84
N LYS A 268 7.73 -13.46 10.07
CA LYS A 268 6.39 -13.75 9.56
C LYS A 268 6.28 -13.51 8.05
N ALA A 269 6.87 -12.45 7.55
CA ALA A 269 6.97 -12.18 6.13
C ALA A 269 7.75 -13.28 5.38
N ASP A 270 8.84 -13.79 5.97
CA ASP A 270 9.60 -14.91 5.43
C ASP A 270 8.82 -16.25 5.49
N MET A 271 7.96 -16.44 6.50
CA MET A 271 7.01 -17.57 6.52
C MET A 271 6.05 -17.49 5.34
N PHE A 272 5.48 -16.32 5.06
CA PHE A 272 4.61 -16.14 3.90
C PHE A 272 5.36 -16.37 2.59
N ARG A 273 6.57 -15.81 2.43
CA ARG A 273 7.43 -16.04 1.27
C ARG A 273 7.69 -17.53 1.03
N LYS A 274 7.91 -18.30 2.09
CA LYS A 274 8.11 -19.75 2.00
C LYS A 274 6.85 -20.49 1.54
N ILE A 275 5.67 -20.05 1.96
CA ILE A 275 4.40 -20.59 1.48
C ILE A 275 4.24 -20.24 0.01
N TYR A 276 4.41 -18.97 -0.33
CA TYR A 276 4.32 -18.45 -1.70
C TYR A 276 5.27 -19.22 -2.65
N ASN A 277 6.52 -19.44 -2.30
CA ASN A 277 7.50 -20.11 -3.17
C ASN A 277 7.26 -21.63 -3.31
N LYS A 278 6.32 -22.22 -2.58
CA LYS A 278 5.96 -23.66 -2.68
C LYS A 278 4.78 -23.90 -3.63
N GLN A 279 4.02 -22.86 -3.94
CA GLN A 279 2.95 -22.92 -4.92
C GLN A 279 3.54 -22.99 -6.35
#